data_cc813cff42e78e8b2b7f8a9b7a5d6c41
#
_entry.id   cc813cff42e78e8b2b7f8a9b7a5d6c41
#
_cell.length_a   1.000
_cell.length_b   1.000
_cell.length_c   1.000
_cell.angle_alpha   90.00
_cell.angle_beta   90.00
_cell.angle_gamma   90.00
#
_symmetry.space_group_name_H-M   'P 1'
#
loop_
_entity.id
_entity.type
_entity.pdbx_description
1 polymer ?
#
loop_
_entity_poly.entity_id
_entity_poly.type
_entity_poly.pdbx_seq_one_letter_code
_entity_poly.pdbx_strand_id
1 'polypeptide(L)'
;MKSLFSPAIKLSNLLSFKAKFILVSLLCAAPLLFFFATLSQQQWQIVENANYEHDASRFIVPLRNLTEHVAQARGMTNVYLNGDQSIQNKIVQKRQQVEQDFKSLLNIDEELKTTIATNGIPKSLSERWQQISQNAFNGQAKQVFSQYTLLITDILNFMDTIGRQGRMMQDSDSANSYLINSLIHTIPNQVEALGKLRGKGAGVLSANALTLENKLQVAALADNKNAIKLSKDIKYLFNEAPELSAILSSDYNQVKQQLSNYLTLANTEIVQAESAGINANTFFAQGSKTISSLLALFDKMQLALENRMNSQIAKAKATINFYIALIIIVLALLIYAYVGIYLAIKINLNMMMKSAGRICEGDLNERLELDTKDELQLIAVSINEIVKGLSRSIISIRSSSNEIATAAQQVASGSGQAAQGMAAQSNELTQSSTAITQMSASINEVAQNTEQGSVAAEQANSEAENGEKVVQETIIAINTLADNINQAAAGTETLKENSNSITNILDVIRGIADQTNLLALNAAIEAARAGEQGRGFAVVADEVRTLAGRTQNSTVEIQQMIELIQSGIGEVADAMISSQSHAKNAVEHSQQSGNVLTSIT
;
A
#
# COMPACT_ATOMS: atom_id res chain seq x y z
N MET A 1 -13.56 5.87 37.77
CA MET A 1 -12.28 5.42 37.20
C MET A 1 -11.69 4.23 37.95
N LYS A 2 -11.52 4.23 39.27
CA LYS A 2 -10.95 3.07 39.98
C LYS A 2 -11.66 1.74 39.67
N SER A 3 -12.97 1.73 39.44
CA SER A 3 -13.70 0.50 39.10
C SER A 3 -13.35 -0.06 37.71
N LEU A 4 -13.17 0.79 36.71
CA LEU A 4 -12.81 0.38 35.32
C LEU A 4 -11.41 -0.23 35.26
N PHE A 5 -10.46 0.34 36.01
CA PHE A 5 -9.07 -0.14 36.06
C PHE A 5 -8.82 -1.17 37.16
N SER A 6 -9.82 -1.49 37.98
CA SER A 6 -9.71 -2.45 39.07
C SER A 6 -9.13 -3.80 38.67
N PRO A 7 -9.54 -4.44 37.51
CA PRO A 7 -8.94 -5.70 37.08
C PRO A 7 -7.46 -5.56 36.74
N ALA A 8 -7.08 -4.47 36.05
CA ALA A 8 -5.69 -4.23 35.66
C ALA A 8 -4.81 -3.94 36.88
N ILE A 9 -5.33 -3.21 37.85
CA ILE A 9 -4.63 -2.94 39.13
C ILE A 9 -4.44 -4.25 39.90
N LYS A 10 -5.48 -5.09 40.01
CA LYS A 10 -5.37 -6.38 40.68
C LYS A 10 -4.35 -7.29 40.03
N LEU A 11 -4.39 -7.39 38.70
CA LEU A 11 -3.41 -8.16 37.92
C LEU A 11 -1.99 -7.63 38.14
N SER A 12 -1.81 -6.31 38.02
CA SER A 12 -0.52 -5.67 38.26
C SER A 12 0.00 -5.97 39.68
N ASN A 13 -0.85 -5.92 40.71
CA ASN A 13 -0.43 -6.16 42.06
C ASN A 13 -0.03 -7.62 42.35
N LEU A 14 -0.52 -8.58 41.56
CA LEU A 14 -0.11 -9.99 41.64
C LEU A 14 1.24 -10.26 40.98
N LEU A 15 1.71 -9.35 40.12
CA LEU A 15 2.93 -9.54 39.35
C LEU A 15 4.13 -8.92 40.06
N SER A 16 5.27 -9.62 40.03
CA SER A 16 6.54 -9.07 40.38
C SER A 16 6.91 -7.87 39.50
N PHE A 17 7.77 -7.00 39.97
CA PHE A 17 8.22 -5.83 39.19
C PHE A 17 8.76 -6.26 37.80
N LYS A 18 9.58 -7.31 37.74
CA LYS A 18 10.08 -7.91 36.52
C LYS A 18 8.94 -8.36 35.60
N ALA A 19 7.92 -9.03 36.12
CA ALA A 19 6.78 -9.53 35.34
C ALA A 19 5.90 -8.39 34.77
N LYS A 20 5.77 -7.26 35.51
CA LYS A 20 5.08 -6.06 35.00
C LYS A 20 5.77 -5.50 33.76
N PHE A 21 7.10 -5.40 33.78
CA PHE A 21 7.89 -4.91 32.65
C PHE A 21 7.75 -5.86 31.44
N ILE A 22 7.82 -7.19 31.67
CA ILE A 22 7.61 -8.17 30.61
C ILE A 22 6.22 -8.03 30.00
N LEU A 23 5.18 -7.89 30.83
CA LEU A 23 3.81 -7.72 30.37
C LEU A 23 3.65 -6.46 29.49
N VAL A 24 4.18 -5.32 29.94
CA VAL A 24 4.12 -4.07 29.17
C VAL A 24 4.91 -4.20 27.87
N SER A 25 6.10 -4.83 27.91
CA SER A 25 6.88 -5.09 26.70
C SER A 25 6.13 -5.94 25.70
N LEU A 26 5.42 -6.99 26.15
CA LEU A 26 4.60 -7.84 25.29
C LEU A 26 3.41 -7.07 24.71
N LEU A 27 2.74 -6.25 25.51
CA LEU A 27 1.63 -5.41 25.04
C LEU A 27 2.08 -4.37 24.00
N CYS A 28 3.30 -3.84 24.10
CA CYS A 28 3.85 -2.94 23.10
C CYS A 28 4.34 -3.69 21.86
N ALA A 29 4.97 -4.84 22.02
CA ALA A 29 5.51 -5.62 20.92
C ALA A 29 4.43 -6.30 20.07
N ALA A 30 3.33 -6.78 20.68
CA ALA A 30 2.29 -7.52 19.97
C ALA A 30 1.63 -6.71 18.83
N PRO A 31 1.16 -5.46 19.02
CA PRO A 31 0.62 -4.64 17.93
C PRO A 31 1.66 -4.33 16.86
N LEU A 32 2.91 -4.11 17.23
CA LEU A 32 4.00 -3.87 16.27
C LEU A 32 4.26 -5.10 15.41
N LEU A 33 4.32 -6.28 16.03
CA LEU A 33 4.49 -7.55 15.32
C LEU A 33 3.29 -7.85 14.43
N PHE A 34 2.07 -7.58 14.89
CA PHE A 34 0.85 -7.74 14.10
C PHE A 34 0.87 -6.82 12.88
N PHE A 35 1.19 -5.54 13.07
CA PHE A 35 1.27 -4.57 11.97
C PHE A 35 2.38 -4.95 10.97
N PHE A 36 3.54 -5.36 11.47
CA PHE A 36 4.62 -5.86 10.64
C PHE A 36 4.23 -7.12 9.87
N ALA A 37 3.54 -8.07 10.52
CA ALA A 37 3.07 -9.28 9.86
C ALA A 37 2.10 -8.96 8.71
N THR A 38 1.17 -8.00 8.92
CA THR A 38 0.23 -7.58 7.87
C THR A 38 0.94 -6.90 6.69
N LEU A 39 1.91 -6.01 6.95
CA LEU A 39 2.70 -5.37 5.90
C LEU A 39 3.55 -6.40 5.13
N SER A 40 4.17 -7.31 5.85
CA SER A 40 4.96 -8.38 5.23
C SER A 40 4.07 -9.31 4.41
N GLN A 41 2.88 -9.64 4.89
CA GLN A 41 1.91 -10.46 4.17
C GLN A 41 1.49 -9.80 2.85
N GLN A 42 1.25 -8.49 2.85
CA GLN A 42 0.94 -7.76 1.61
C GLN A 42 2.09 -7.87 0.59
N GLN A 43 3.33 -7.68 1.04
CA GLN A 43 4.49 -7.82 0.16
C GLN A 43 4.70 -9.27 -0.32
N TRP A 44 4.43 -10.25 0.54
CA TRP A 44 4.47 -11.66 0.13
C TRP A 44 3.43 -11.99 -0.93
N GLN A 45 2.23 -11.42 -0.84
CA GLN A 45 1.20 -11.56 -1.89
C GLN A 45 1.68 -10.98 -3.22
N ILE A 46 2.38 -9.83 -3.21
CA ILE A 46 2.99 -9.27 -4.41
C ILE A 46 4.02 -10.24 -4.99
N VAL A 47 4.91 -10.79 -4.16
CA VAL A 47 5.91 -11.77 -4.60
C VAL A 47 5.24 -13.03 -5.13
N GLU A 48 4.22 -13.52 -4.45
CA GLU A 48 3.47 -14.71 -4.87
C GLU A 48 2.79 -14.48 -6.23
N ASN A 49 2.05 -13.38 -6.38
CA ASN A 49 1.40 -13.05 -7.64
C ASN A 49 2.43 -12.90 -8.77
N ALA A 50 3.51 -12.15 -8.54
CA ALA A 50 4.56 -11.98 -9.54
C ALA A 50 5.28 -13.30 -9.89
N ASN A 51 5.39 -14.25 -8.97
CA ASN A 51 5.89 -15.59 -9.28
C ASN A 51 4.88 -16.37 -10.15
N TYR A 52 3.57 -16.30 -9.85
CA TYR A 52 2.54 -16.91 -10.73
C TYR A 52 2.59 -16.31 -12.13
N GLU A 53 2.72 -15.00 -12.25
CA GLU A 53 2.85 -14.30 -13.52
C GLU A 53 4.13 -14.69 -14.26
N HIS A 54 5.26 -14.76 -13.55
CA HIS A 54 6.52 -15.21 -14.09
C HIS A 54 6.45 -16.66 -14.59
N ASP A 55 5.88 -17.57 -13.80
CA ASP A 55 5.71 -18.96 -14.20
C ASP A 55 4.80 -19.08 -15.45
N ALA A 56 3.69 -18.32 -15.46
CA ALA A 56 2.82 -18.28 -16.64
C ALA A 56 3.53 -17.68 -17.87
N SER A 57 4.38 -16.67 -17.67
CA SER A 57 5.12 -16.06 -18.77
C SER A 57 6.05 -17.04 -19.49
N ARG A 58 6.50 -18.10 -18.84
CA ARG A 58 7.33 -19.16 -19.43
C ARG A 58 6.60 -19.95 -20.52
N PHE A 59 5.26 -19.99 -20.50
CA PHE A 59 4.46 -20.59 -21.56
C PHE A 59 4.39 -19.73 -22.82
N ILE A 60 4.58 -18.42 -22.71
CA ILE A 60 4.35 -17.46 -23.79
C ILE A 60 5.25 -17.76 -25.00
N VAL A 61 6.55 -17.97 -24.77
CA VAL A 61 7.50 -18.22 -25.85
C VAL A 61 7.21 -19.53 -26.60
N PRO A 62 7.03 -20.70 -25.94
CA PRO A 62 6.63 -21.92 -26.62
C PRO A 62 5.31 -21.80 -27.37
N LEU A 63 4.31 -21.12 -26.81
CA LEU A 63 3.01 -20.92 -27.47
C LEU A 63 3.11 -20.00 -28.67
N ARG A 64 3.93 -18.94 -28.58
CA ARG A 64 4.26 -18.09 -29.74
C ARG A 64 4.98 -18.87 -30.82
N ASN A 65 5.98 -19.70 -30.46
CA ASN A 65 6.70 -20.55 -31.43
C ASN A 65 5.75 -21.55 -32.09
N LEU A 66 4.89 -22.19 -31.30
CA LEU A 66 3.85 -23.07 -31.86
C LEU A 66 2.93 -22.34 -32.84
N THR A 67 2.43 -21.16 -32.45
CA THR A 67 1.59 -20.34 -33.33
C THR A 67 2.29 -20.05 -34.66
N GLU A 68 3.56 -19.66 -34.62
CA GLU A 68 4.37 -19.37 -35.80
C GLU A 68 4.63 -20.62 -36.63
N HIS A 69 5.17 -21.67 -36.01
CA HIS A 69 5.63 -22.85 -36.74
C HIS A 69 4.46 -23.68 -37.30
N VAL A 70 3.34 -23.77 -36.57
CA VAL A 70 2.12 -24.40 -37.04
C VAL A 70 1.53 -23.60 -38.21
N ALA A 71 1.54 -22.25 -38.15
CA ALA A 71 1.10 -21.41 -39.24
C ALA A 71 2.00 -21.53 -40.48
N GLN A 72 3.32 -21.68 -40.30
CA GLN A 72 4.26 -21.95 -41.37
C GLN A 72 4.03 -23.35 -41.97
N ALA A 73 3.85 -24.38 -41.11
CA ALA A 73 3.52 -25.73 -41.56
C ALA A 73 2.20 -25.75 -42.34
N ARG A 74 1.17 -25.03 -41.87
CA ARG A 74 -0.11 -24.83 -42.57
C ARG A 74 0.11 -24.28 -43.99
N GLY A 75 0.90 -23.19 -44.08
CA GLY A 75 1.19 -22.54 -45.36
C GLY A 75 1.91 -23.48 -46.32
N MET A 76 2.99 -24.12 -45.88
CA MET A 76 3.76 -25.06 -46.69
C MET A 76 2.93 -26.29 -47.07
N THR A 77 2.20 -26.88 -46.14
CA THR A 77 1.32 -28.04 -46.44
C THR A 77 0.24 -27.68 -47.47
N ASN A 78 -0.31 -26.46 -47.37
CA ASN A 78 -1.28 -25.99 -48.38
C ASN A 78 -0.67 -25.87 -49.78
N VAL A 79 0.56 -25.37 -49.90
CA VAL A 79 1.29 -25.28 -51.17
C VAL A 79 1.56 -26.69 -51.73
N TYR A 80 2.01 -27.61 -50.88
CA TYR A 80 2.25 -29.01 -51.24
C TYR A 80 0.98 -29.68 -51.79
N LEU A 81 -0.14 -29.57 -51.08
CA LEU A 81 -1.41 -30.16 -51.45
C LEU A 81 -2.03 -29.53 -52.70
N ASN A 82 -1.59 -28.33 -53.08
CA ASN A 82 -1.98 -27.68 -54.35
C ASN A 82 -0.99 -27.96 -55.50
N GLY A 83 -0.05 -28.91 -55.31
CA GLY A 83 0.74 -29.48 -56.41
C GLY A 83 2.25 -29.27 -56.35
N ASP A 84 2.77 -28.38 -55.50
CA ASP A 84 4.22 -28.19 -55.36
C ASP A 84 4.81 -29.19 -54.34
N GLN A 85 5.19 -30.35 -54.81
CA GLN A 85 5.80 -31.41 -54.00
C GLN A 85 7.26 -31.11 -53.59
N SER A 86 7.92 -30.12 -54.20
CA SER A 86 9.33 -29.78 -53.93
C SER A 86 9.60 -29.34 -52.51
N ILE A 87 8.57 -28.84 -51.82
CA ILE A 87 8.69 -28.33 -50.44
C ILE A 87 8.49 -29.39 -49.34
N GLN A 88 8.28 -30.66 -49.69
CA GLN A 88 8.03 -31.74 -48.75
C GLN A 88 9.06 -31.81 -47.64
N ASN A 89 10.35 -31.75 -47.99
CA ASN A 89 11.43 -31.77 -47.00
C ASN A 89 11.38 -30.58 -46.02
N LYS A 90 11.00 -29.39 -46.49
CA LYS A 90 10.82 -28.21 -45.66
C LYS A 90 9.66 -28.38 -44.70
N ILE A 91 8.59 -29.03 -45.12
CA ILE A 91 7.45 -29.36 -44.25
C ILE A 91 7.86 -30.33 -43.16
N VAL A 92 8.63 -31.37 -43.51
CA VAL A 92 9.15 -32.35 -42.52
C VAL A 92 10.02 -31.64 -41.47
N GLN A 93 10.97 -30.79 -41.90
CA GLN A 93 11.78 -29.99 -40.97
C GLN A 93 10.93 -29.07 -40.09
N LYS A 94 9.91 -28.43 -40.67
CA LYS A 94 9.01 -27.56 -39.90
C LYS A 94 8.19 -28.34 -38.88
N ARG A 95 7.74 -29.54 -39.22
CA ARG A 95 7.05 -30.45 -38.28
C ARG A 95 7.93 -30.84 -37.12
N GLN A 96 9.20 -31.13 -37.35
CA GLN A 96 10.17 -31.39 -36.28
C GLN A 96 10.32 -30.19 -35.35
N GLN A 97 10.30 -28.97 -35.87
CA GLN A 97 10.31 -27.77 -35.04
C GLN A 97 9.05 -27.66 -34.17
N VAL A 98 7.86 -27.92 -34.76
CA VAL A 98 6.62 -27.94 -34.00
C VAL A 98 6.64 -29.01 -32.89
N GLU A 99 7.18 -30.19 -33.18
CA GLU A 99 7.34 -31.27 -32.18
C GLU A 99 8.25 -30.85 -31.03
N GLN A 100 9.36 -30.13 -31.35
CA GLN A 100 10.25 -29.57 -30.33
C GLN A 100 9.56 -28.50 -29.48
N ASP A 101 8.75 -27.65 -30.11
CA ASP A 101 7.97 -26.63 -29.38
C ASP A 101 6.95 -27.29 -28.46
N PHE A 102 6.23 -28.32 -28.93
CA PHE A 102 5.32 -29.10 -28.06
C PHE A 102 6.06 -29.78 -26.92
N LYS A 103 7.24 -30.35 -27.19
CA LYS A 103 8.07 -30.93 -26.13
C LYS A 103 8.47 -29.88 -25.10
N SER A 104 8.86 -28.69 -25.53
CA SER A 104 9.17 -27.56 -24.63
C SER A 104 7.94 -27.14 -23.83
N LEU A 105 6.78 -27.04 -24.47
CA LEU A 105 5.52 -26.71 -23.81
C LEU A 105 5.13 -27.76 -22.75
N LEU A 106 5.21 -29.04 -23.09
CA LEU A 106 4.89 -30.16 -22.19
C LEU A 106 5.86 -30.24 -21.01
N ASN A 107 7.14 -29.93 -21.22
CA ASN A 107 8.10 -29.88 -20.14
C ASN A 107 7.78 -28.76 -19.13
N ILE A 108 7.40 -27.58 -19.62
CA ILE A 108 6.96 -26.47 -18.77
C ILE A 108 5.65 -26.84 -18.06
N ASP A 109 4.72 -27.48 -18.76
CA ASP A 109 3.46 -27.93 -18.18
C ASP A 109 3.67 -28.92 -17.02
N GLU A 110 4.56 -29.89 -17.19
CA GLU A 110 4.89 -30.85 -16.14
C GLU A 110 5.63 -30.19 -14.97
N GLU A 111 6.55 -29.26 -15.24
CA GLU A 111 7.27 -28.51 -14.21
C GLU A 111 6.34 -27.64 -13.38
N LEU A 112 5.40 -26.96 -14.03
CA LEU A 112 4.51 -25.96 -13.43
C LEU A 112 3.11 -26.48 -13.10
N LYS A 113 2.87 -27.76 -13.19
CA LYS A 113 1.54 -28.37 -12.98
C LYS A 113 0.90 -28.09 -11.61
N THR A 114 1.72 -27.80 -10.60
CA THR A 114 1.26 -27.43 -9.26
C THR A 114 0.94 -25.95 -9.12
N THR A 115 1.50 -25.12 -10.01
CA THR A 115 1.36 -23.65 -9.98
C THR A 115 0.32 -23.18 -10.97
N ILE A 116 0.35 -23.71 -12.20
CA ILE A 116 -0.54 -23.30 -13.28
C ILE A 116 -1.44 -24.47 -13.70
N ALA A 117 -2.75 -24.29 -13.51
CA ALA A 117 -3.73 -25.33 -13.81
C ALA A 117 -4.07 -25.34 -15.32
N THR A 118 -3.29 -26.05 -16.12
CA THR A 118 -3.51 -26.14 -17.59
C THR A 118 -4.60 -27.10 -18.00
N ASN A 119 -5.10 -27.94 -17.06
CA ASN A 119 -6.15 -28.95 -17.28
C ASN A 119 -5.87 -29.91 -18.45
N GLY A 120 -4.59 -30.18 -18.70
CA GLY A 120 -4.17 -31.11 -19.77
C GLY A 120 -4.30 -30.55 -21.20
N ILE A 121 -4.57 -29.28 -21.35
CA ILE A 121 -4.68 -28.63 -22.68
C ILE A 121 -3.40 -28.81 -23.50
N PRO A 122 -2.16 -28.62 -22.99
CA PRO A 122 -0.92 -28.84 -23.76
C PRO A 122 -0.85 -30.22 -24.38
N LYS A 123 -1.23 -31.26 -23.62
CA LYS A 123 -1.27 -32.63 -24.11
C LYS A 123 -2.30 -32.81 -25.24
N SER A 124 -3.50 -32.28 -25.03
CA SER A 124 -4.58 -32.33 -26.04
C SER A 124 -4.18 -31.60 -27.33
N LEU A 125 -3.53 -30.44 -27.23
CA LEU A 125 -3.00 -29.70 -28.40
C LEU A 125 -1.92 -30.52 -29.15
N SER A 126 -1.03 -31.15 -28.39
CA SER A 126 0.02 -32.02 -28.95
C SER A 126 -0.55 -33.24 -29.66
N GLU A 127 -1.53 -33.93 -29.07
CA GLU A 127 -2.22 -35.07 -29.65
C GLU A 127 -2.95 -34.65 -30.96
N ARG A 128 -3.60 -33.52 -30.94
CA ARG A 128 -4.27 -32.95 -32.09
C ARG A 128 -3.27 -32.56 -33.20
N TRP A 129 -2.14 -31.99 -32.85
CA TRP A 129 -1.04 -31.77 -33.79
C TRP A 129 -0.59 -33.06 -34.46
N GLN A 130 -0.36 -34.12 -33.71
CA GLN A 130 0.05 -35.42 -34.21
C GLN A 130 -0.97 -35.96 -35.25
N GLN A 131 -2.27 -35.89 -34.90
CA GLN A 131 -3.34 -36.30 -35.84
C GLN A 131 -3.32 -35.50 -37.14
N ILE A 132 -3.20 -34.17 -37.06
CA ILE A 132 -3.13 -33.30 -38.22
C ILE A 132 -1.87 -33.61 -39.03
N SER A 133 -0.71 -33.71 -38.38
CA SER A 133 0.58 -33.91 -39.08
C SER A 133 0.66 -35.26 -39.79
N GLN A 134 0.11 -36.33 -39.21
CA GLN A 134 0.08 -37.65 -39.86
C GLN A 134 -0.76 -37.67 -41.13
N ASN A 135 -1.88 -36.96 -41.16
CA ASN A 135 -2.84 -37.00 -42.26
C ASN A 135 -2.65 -35.85 -43.28
N ALA A 136 -1.75 -34.90 -42.99
CA ALA A 136 -1.67 -33.64 -43.73
C ALA A 136 -1.19 -33.79 -45.18
N PHE A 137 -0.45 -34.83 -45.56
CA PHE A 137 -0.01 -35.04 -46.92
C PHE A 137 -1.06 -35.71 -47.82
N ASN A 138 -2.06 -36.38 -47.24
CA ASN A 138 -3.05 -37.16 -47.95
C ASN A 138 -4.46 -36.53 -47.91
N GLY A 139 -4.62 -35.40 -47.22
CA GLY A 139 -5.92 -34.73 -47.06
C GLY A 139 -6.25 -33.75 -48.18
N GLN A 140 -7.50 -33.30 -48.23
CA GLN A 140 -7.90 -32.19 -49.07
C GLN A 140 -7.31 -30.86 -48.56
N ALA A 141 -6.69 -30.05 -49.41
CA ALA A 141 -6.01 -28.81 -49.04
C ALA A 141 -6.87 -27.90 -48.15
N LYS A 142 -8.14 -27.67 -48.49
CA LYS A 142 -9.07 -26.85 -47.74
C LYS A 142 -9.36 -27.40 -46.34
N GLN A 143 -9.54 -28.72 -46.22
CA GLN A 143 -9.82 -29.38 -44.94
C GLN A 143 -8.58 -29.33 -44.01
N VAL A 144 -7.42 -29.69 -44.57
CA VAL A 144 -6.15 -29.65 -43.84
C VAL A 144 -5.83 -28.23 -43.38
N PHE A 145 -5.99 -27.24 -44.23
CA PHE A 145 -5.82 -25.83 -43.88
C PHE A 145 -6.73 -25.41 -42.72
N SER A 146 -8.00 -25.86 -42.75
CA SER A 146 -8.95 -25.59 -41.67
C SER A 146 -8.51 -26.23 -40.35
N GLN A 147 -8.03 -27.49 -40.38
CA GLN A 147 -7.55 -28.20 -39.16
C GLN A 147 -6.36 -27.47 -38.51
N TYR A 148 -5.38 -27.05 -39.29
CA TYR A 148 -4.27 -26.23 -38.79
C TYR A 148 -4.76 -24.91 -38.22
N THR A 149 -5.72 -24.27 -38.88
CA THR A 149 -6.25 -22.98 -38.42
C THR A 149 -6.99 -23.12 -37.09
N LEU A 150 -7.76 -24.21 -36.94
CA LEU A 150 -8.42 -24.51 -35.68
C LEU A 150 -7.39 -24.79 -34.53
N LEU A 151 -6.33 -25.54 -34.84
CA LEU A 151 -5.26 -25.79 -33.88
C LEU A 151 -4.58 -24.47 -33.44
N ILE A 152 -4.28 -23.57 -34.40
CA ILE A 152 -3.73 -22.25 -34.07
C ILE A 152 -4.69 -21.47 -33.18
N THR A 153 -5.99 -21.50 -33.47
CA THR A 153 -7.01 -20.85 -32.67
C THR A 153 -7.01 -21.41 -31.24
N ASP A 154 -6.88 -22.73 -31.09
CA ASP A 154 -6.84 -23.37 -29.77
C ASP A 154 -5.54 -23.03 -29.01
N ILE A 155 -4.40 -22.91 -29.72
CA ILE A 155 -3.13 -22.44 -29.14
C ILE A 155 -3.29 -20.99 -28.63
N LEU A 156 -3.90 -20.11 -29.39
CA LEU A 156 -4.17 -18.73 -29.00
C LEU A 156 -5.14 -18.64 -27.82
N ASN A 157 -6.19 -19.47 -27.80
CA ASN A 157 -7.12 -19.57 -26.69
C ASN A 157 -6.43 -20.12 -25.43
N PHE A 158 -5.49 -21.04 -25.61
CA PHE A 158 -4.71 -21.55 -24.50
C PHE A 158 -3.75 -20.48 -23.97
N MET A 159 -3.13 -19.69 -24.84
CA MET A 159 -2.31 -18.54 -24.43
C MET A 159 -3.11 -17.54 -23.55
N ASP A 160 -4.34 -17.24 -23.95
CA ASP A 160 -5.26 -16.43 -23.14
C ASP A 160 -5.60 -17.11 -21.80
N THR A 161 -5.80 -18.44 -21.81
CA THR A 161 -6.06 -19.22 -20.59
C THR A 161 -4.88 -19.16 -19.63
N ILE A 162 -3.64 -19.30 -20.14
CA ILE A 162 -2.42 -19.15 -19.35
C ILE A 162 -2.33 -17.75 -18.74
N GLY A 163 -2.63 -16.71 -19.51
CA GLY A 163 -2.66 -15.33 -18.98
C GLY A 163 -3.63 -15.16 -17.80
N ARG A 164 -4.79 -15.79 -17.87
CA ARG A 164 -5.76 -15.77 -16.76
C ARG A 164 -5.34 -16.63 -15.58
N GLN A 165 -4.92 -17.86 -15.82
CA GLN A 165 -4.52 -18.80 -14.76
C GLN A 165 -3.27 -18.33 -14.01
N GLY A 166 -2.33 -17.72 -14.72
CA GLY A 166 -1.12 -17.12 -14.15
C GLY A 166 -1.32 -15.72 -13.56
N ARG A 167 -2.58 -15.28 -13.41
CA ARG A 167 -2.93 -13.95 -12.87
C ARG A 167 -2.36 -12.76 -13.66
N MET A 168 -1.74 -12.98 -14.83
CA MET A 168 -1.10 -11.93 -15.63
C MET A 168 -2.08 -10.82 -16.03
N MET A 169 -3.38 -11.15 -16.19
CA MET A 169 -4.43 -10.17 -16.52
C MET A 169 -4.82 -9.27 -15.33
N GLN A 170 -4.30 -9.55 -14.13
CA GLN A 170 -4.57 -8.83 -12.89
C GLN A 170 -3.32 -8.12 -12.36
N ASP A 171 -2.25 -8.03 -13.18
CA ASP A 171 -1.04 -7.31 -12.79
C ASP A 171 -1.39 -5.85 -12.42
N SER A 172 -0.93 -5.44 -11.27
CA SER A 172 -1.15 -4.09 -10.74
C SER A 172 -0.31 -3.02 -11.44
N ASP A 173 0.72 -3.41 -12.19
CA ASP A 173 1.55 -2.51 -12.98
C ASP A 173 0.92 -2.30 -14.36
N SER A 174 0.49 -1.08 -14.64
CA SER A 174 -0.15 -0.72 -15.91
C SER A 174 0.73 -1.03 -17.11
N ALA A 175 2.05 -0.81 -17.02
CA ALA A 175 2.97 -1.09 -18.12
C ALA A 175 3.07 -2.60 -18.40
N ASN A 176 3.13 -3.42 -17.35
CA ASN A 176 3.07 -4.88 -17.51
C ASN A 176 1.76 -5.32 -18.14
N SER A 177 0.63 -4.74 -17.73
CA SER A 177 -0.68 -5.04 -18.31
C SER A 177 -0.72 -4.78 -19.83
N TYR A 178 -0.12 -3.67 -20.31
CA TYR A 178 -0.02 -3.39 -21.75
C TYR A 178 0.94 -4.36 -22.48
N LEU A 179 2.07 -4.71 -21.85
CA LEU A 179 2.97 -5.73 -22.39
C LEU A 179 2.27 -7.08 -22.51
N ILE A 180 1.63 -7.53 -21.43
CA ILE A 180 0.90 -8.80 -21.37
C ILE A 180 -0.22 -8.84 -22.42
N ASN A 181 -1.05 -7.79 -22.48
CA ASN A 181 -2.11 -7.72 -23.49
C ASN A 181 -1.56 -7.78 -24.92
N SER A 182 -0.43 -7.12 -25.16
CA SER A 182 0.23 -7.17 -26.47
C SER A 182 0.79 -8.55 -26.79
N LEU A 183 1.42 -9.21 -25.82
CA LEU A 183 2.06 -10.53 -25.98
C LEU A 183 1.04 -11.67 -26.07
N ILE A 184 -0.04 -11.62 -25.31
CA ILE A 184 -1.02 -12.71 -25.27
C ILE A 184 -2.09 -12.56 -26.34
N HIS A 185 -2.52 -11.35 -26.62
CA HIS A 185 -3.65 -11.12 -27.51
C HIS A 185 -3.27 -10.41 -28.81
N THR A 186 -2.69 -9.20 -28.69
CA THR A 186 -2.65 -8.30 -29.86
C THR A 186 -1.67 -8.79 -30.92
N ILE A 187 -0.43 -9.12 -30.55
CA ILE A 187 0.60 -9.56 -31.48
C ILE A 187 0.29 -10.96 -32.04
N PRO A 188 -0.04 -11.98 -31.24
CA PRO A 188 -0.33 -13.32 -31.79
C PRO A 188 -1.49 -13.32 -32.76
N ASN A 189 -2.58 -12.61 -32.45
CA ASN A 189 -3.70 -12.48 -33.37
C ASN A 189 -3.33 -11.72 -34.67
N GLN A 190 -2.48 -10.69 -34.55
CA GLN A 190 -1.97 -9.97 -35.71
C GLN A 190 -1.08 -10.86 -36.58
N VAL A 191 -0.21 -11.68 -35.99
CA VAL A 191 0.65 -12.65 -36.67
C VAL A 191 -0.21 -13.67 -37.44
N GLU A 192 -1.24 -14.22 -36.82
CA GLU A 192 -2.16 -15.16 -37.46
C GLU A 192 -2.96 -14.49 -38.60
N ALA A 193 -3.45 -13.27 -38.40
CA ALA A 193 -4.13 -12.50 -39.44
C ALA A 193 -3.20 -12.25 -40.66
N LEU A 194 -1.96 -11.82 -40.39
CA LEU A 194 -0.95 -11.62 -41.43
C LEU A 194 -0.56 -12.94 -42.13
N GLY A 195 -0.47 -14.04 -41.38
CA GLY A 195 -0.21 -15.37 -41.93
C GLY A 195 -1.30 -15.81 -42.93
N LYS A 196 -2.56 -15.58 -42.56
CA LYS A 196 -3.71 -15.83 -43.44
C LYS A 196 -3.70 -14.90 -44.63
N LEU A 197 -3.48 -13.60 -44.43
CA LEU A 197 -3.40 -12.59 -45.46
C LEU A 197 -2.28 -12.93 -46.47
N ARG A 198 -1.10 -13.28 -45.96
CA ARG A 198 0.05 -13.68 -46.79
C ARG A 198 -0.27 -14.89 -47.65
N GLY A 199 -0.84 -15.95 -47.04
CA GLY A 199 -1.19 -17.16 -47.74
C GLY A 199 -2.29 -16.94 -48.79
N LYS A 200 -3.37 -16.27 -48.40
CA LYS A 200 -4.51 -16.00 -49.30
C LYS A 200 -4.12 -15.04 -50.42
N GLY A 201 -3.44 -13.94 -50.07
CA GLY A 201 -3.02 -12.93 -51.05
C GLY A 201 -2.05 -13.50 -52.08
N ALA A 202 -1.02 -14.23 -51.63
CA ALA A 202 -0.09 -14.89 -52.53
C ALA A 202 -0.80 -15.93 -53.44
N GLY A 203 -1.76 -16.67 -52.90
CA GLY A 203 -2.57 -17.61 -53.69
C GLY A 203 -3.41 -16.91 -54.77
N VAL A 204 -4.05 -15.81 -54.42
CA VAL A 204 -4.84 -14.99 -55.37
C VAL A 204 -3.95 -14.42 -56.46
N LEU A 205 -2.78 -13.90 -56.12
CA LEU A 205 -1.81 -13.37 -57.10
C LEU A 205 -1.21 -14.46 -57.97
N SER A 206 -0.85 -15.61 -57.40
CA SER A 206 -0.31 -16.75 -58.16
C SER A 206 -1.30 -17.32 -59.16
N ALA A 207 -2.57 -17.41 -58.80
CA ALA A 207 -3.64 -17.88 -59.66
C ALA A 207 -4.18 -16.80 -60.62
N ASN A 208 -3.71 -15.56 -60.52
CA ASN A 208 -4.25 -14.38 -61.17
C ASN A 208 -5.79 -14.26 -61.00
N ALA A 209 -6.30 -14.62 -59.83
CA ALA A 209 -7.72 -14.80 -59.56
C ALA A 209 -8.29 -13.62 -58.75
N LEU A 210 -8.25 -12.41 -59.31
CA LEU A 210 -8.75 -11.17 -58.68
C LEU A 210 -10.29 -11.09 -58.70
N THR A 211 -10.98 -12.17 -58.36
CA THR A 211 -12.44 -12.20 -58.25
C THR A 211 -12.94 -11.35 -57.09
N LEU A 212 -14.20 -10.88 -57.18
CA LEU A 212 -14.80 -10.12 -56.09
C LEU A 212 -14.77 -10.87 -54.74
N GLU A 213 -15.03 -12.18 -54.78
CA GLU A 213 -14.96 -13.02 -53.57
C GLU A 213 -13.56 -13.02 -52.95
N ASN A 214 -12.51 -13.21 -53.76
CA ASN A 214 -11.13 -13.20 -53.30
C ASN A 214 -10.72 -11.81 -52.75
N LYS A 215 -11.14 -10.74 -53.42
CA LYS A 215 -10.91 -9.36 -52.97
C LYS A 215 -11.55 -9.10 -51.60
N LEU A 216 -12.81 -9.52 -51.42
CA LEU A 216 -13.51 -9.39 -50.14
C LEU A 216 -12.84 -10.22 -49.04
N GLN A 217 -12.38 -11.43 -49.34
CA GLN A 217 -11.66 -12.27 -48.38
C GLN A 217 -10.32 -11.63 -47.99
N VAL A 218 -9.57 -11.09 -48.93
CA VAL A 218 -8.31 -10.39 -48.68
C VAL A 218 -8.57 -9.11 -47.90
N ALA A 219 -9.58 -8.33 -48.26
CA ALA A 219 -9.97 -7.12 -47.51
C ALA A 219 -10.31 -7.43 -46.05
N ALA A 220 -11.06 -8.50 -45.80
CA ALA A 220 -11.38 -8.95 -44.44
C ALA A 220 -10.14 -9.37 -43.64
N LEU A 221 -9.14 -9.97 -44.30
CA LEU A 221 -7.88 -10.37 -43.69
C LEU A 221 -6.90 -9.19 -43.49
N ALA A 222 -7.04 -8.15 -44.32
CA ALA A 222 -6.26 -6.91 -44.22
C ALA A 222 -6.82 -5.92 -43.20
N ASP A 223 -7.75 -6.34 -42.35
CA ASP A 223 -8.29 -5.52 -41.25
C ASP A 223 -7.16 -5.09 -40.29
N ASN A 224 -7.13 -3.80 -39.99
CA ASN A 224 -6.08 -3.19 -39.20
C ASN A 224 -6.42 -3.07 -37.70
N LYS A 225 -7.50 -3.70 -37.22
CA LYS A 225 -7.95 -3.58 -35.82
C LYS A 225 -6.87 -3.92 -34.80
N ASN A 226 -6.18 -5.05 -35.03
CA ASN A 226 -5.08 -5.46 -34.13
C ASN A 226 -3.88 -4.49 -34.20
N ALA A 227 -3.60 -3.94 -35.39
CA ALA A 227 -2.56 -2.93 -35.56
C ALA A 227 -2.89 -1.63 -34.80
N ILE A 228 -4.14 -1.20 -34.89
CA ILE A 228 -4.62 -0.03 -34.14
C ILE A 228 -4.55 -0.31 -32.63
N LYS A 229 -4.97 -1.50 -32.20
CA LYS A 229 -4.89 -1.90 -30.77
C LYS A 229 -3.43 -1.91 -30.29
N LEU A 230 -2.53 -2.52 -31.05
CA LEU A 230 -1.10 -2.52 -30.73
C LEU A 230 -0.55 -1.09 -30.62
N SER A 231 -0.95 -0.21 -31.55
CA SER A 231 -0.52 1.19 -31.51
C SER A 231 -0.99 1.92 -30.24
N LYS A 232 -2.19 1.62 -29.77
CA LYS A 232 -2.72 2.16 -28.52
C LYS A 232 -1.98 1.58 -27.31
N ASP A 233 -1.84 0.27 -27.27
CA ASP A 233 -1.15 -0.43 -26.19
C ASP A 233 0.30 0.08 -26.03
N ILE A 234 1.04 0.20 -27.14
CA ILE A 234 2.41 0.73 -27.14
C ILE A 234 2.46 2.21 -26.72
N LYS A 235 1.50 3.03 -27.18
CA LYS A 235 1.43 4.43 -26.76
C LYS A 235 1.24 4.54 -25.24
N TYR A 236 0.33 3.77 -24.68
CA TYR A 236 0.11 3.75 -23.23
C TYR A 236 1.30 3.16 -22.49
N LEU A 237 1.88 2.07 -23.01
CA LEU A 237 3.10 1.48 -22.46
C LEU A 237 4.23 2.51 -22.32
N PHE A 238 4.48 3.30 -23.37
CA PHE A 238 5.53 4.32 -23.36
C PHE A 238 5.23 5.51 -22.42
N ASN A 239 3.95 5.78 -22.20
CA ASN A 239 3.55 6.77 -21.21
C ASN A 239 3.76 6.28 -19.77
N GLU A 240 3.38 5.02 -19.50
CA GLU A 240 3.49 4.40 -18.16
C GLU A 240 4.93 3.98 -17.83
N ALA A 241 5.71 3.61 -18.85
CA ALA A 241 7.10 3.16 -18.70
C ALA A 241 7.99 3.79 -19.79
N PRO A 242 8.39 5.08 -19.63
CA PRO A 242 9.20 5.80 -20.63
C PRO A 242 10.55 5.12 -20.93
N GLU A 243 11.10 4.36 -19.99
CA GLU A 243 12.32 3.59 -20.18
C GLU A 243 12.17 2.53 -21.27
N LEU A 244 10.98 1.97 -21.44
CA LEU A 244 10.70 0.99 -22.50
C LEU A 244 10.64 1.64 -23.89
N SER A 245 10.34 2.92 -23.96
CA SER A 245 10.40 3.66 -25.21
C SER A 245 11.81 3.66 -25.81
N ALA A 246 12.83 3.82 -24.97
CA ALA A 246 14.23 3.76 -25.44
C ALA A 246 14.60 2.40 -26.03
N ILE A 247 13.98 1.33 -25.52
CA ILE A 247 14.29 -0.06 -25.93
C ILE A 247 13.46 -0.50 -27.13
N LEU A 248 12.17 -0.14 -27.17
CA LEU A 248 11.19 -0.72 -28.09
C LEU A 248 10.78 0.21 -29.23
N SER A 249 11.02 1.53 -29.13
CA SER A 249 10.47 2.49 -30.10
C SER A 249 10.99 2.28 -31.52
N SER A 250 12.28 1.95 -31.67
CA SER A 250 12.88 1.69 -32.99
C SER A 250 12.21 0.51 -33.67
N ASP A 251 12.13 -0.62 -32.97
CA ASP A 251 11.53 -1.85 -33.50
C ASP A 251 10.03 -1.68 -33.75
N TYR A 252 9.34 -1.01 -32.81
CA TYR A 252 7.93 -0.71 -32.98
C TYR A 252 7.67 0.17 -34.22
N ASN A 253 8.45 1.23 -34.41
CA ASN A 253 8.30 2.09 -35.58
C ASN A 253 8.57 1.34 -36.88
N GLN A 254 9.57 0.46 -36.89
CA GLN A 254 9.84 -0.42 -38.01
C GLN A 254 8.65 -1.37 -38.31
N VAL A 255 8.12 -2.02 -37.25
CA VAL A 255 6.94 -2.89 -37.34
C VAL A 255 5.74 -2.11 -37.88
N LYS A 256 5.45 -0.94 -37.28
CA LYS A 256 4.34 -0.08 -37.70
C LYS A 256 4.41 0.28 -39.17
N GLN A 257 5.59 0.67 -39.64
CA GLN A 257 5.80 1.01 -41.03
C GLN A 257 5.63 -0.20 -41.95
N GLN A 258 6.27 -1.33 -41.60
CA GLN A 258 6.18 -2.55 -42.41
C GLN A 258 4.75 -3.08 -42.46
N LEU A 259 4.05 -3.07 -41.31
CA LEU A 259 2.65 -3.48 -41.24
C LEU A 259 1.75 -2.58 -42.06
N SER A 260 1.88 -1.27 -41.95
CA SER A 260 1.15 -0.31 -42.78
C SER A 260 1.41 -0.53 -44.24
N ASN A 261 2.68 -0.67 -44.65
CA ASN A 261 3.07 -0.89 -46.03
C ASN A 261 2.48 -2.20 -46.59
N TYR A 262 2.53 -3.27 -45.78
CA TYR A 262 2.00 -4.57 -46.21
C TYR A 262 0.48 -4.58 -46.33
N LEU A 263 -0.25 -3.97 -45.37
CA LEU A 263 -1.71 -3.83 -45.44
C LEU A 263 -2.12 -2.95 -46.65
N THR A 264 -1.39 -1.85 -46.87
CA THR A 264 -1.58 -1.01 -48.06
C THR A 264 -1.33 -1.79 -49.33
N LEU A 265 -0.22 -2.55 -49.38
CA LEU A 265 0.11 -3.40 -50.52
C LEU A 265 -1.02 -4.40 -50.81
N ALA A 266 -1.57 -5.08 -49.81
CA ALA A 266 -2.70 -5.98 -49.96
C ALA A 266 -3.93 -5.26 -50.51
N ASN A 267 -4.19 -4.05 -50.03
CA ASN A 267 -5.32 -3.27 -50.48
C ASN A 267 -5.15 -2.77 -51.94
N THR A 268 -3.97 -2.21 -52.25
CA THR A 268 -3.72 -1.66 -53.61
C THR A 268 -3.58 -2.74 -54.66
N GLU A 269 -2.83 -3.81 -54.39
CA GLU A 269 -2.45 -4.82 -55.38
C GLU A 269 -3.46 -5.99 -55.52
N ILE A 270 -4.38 -6.11 -54.55
CA ILE A 270 -5.37 -7.20 -54.61
C ILE A 270 -6.79 -6.65 -54.47
N VAL A 271 -7.09 -5.86 -53.45
CA VAL A 271 -8.48 -5.46 -53.17
C VAL A 271 -8.98 -4.46 -54.21
N GLN A 272 -8.20 -3.43 -54.51
CA GLN A 272 -8.56 -2.35 -55.43
C GLN A 272 -8.06 -2.59 -56.84
N ALA A 273 -7.11 -3.49 -57.06
CA ALA A 273 -6.48 -3.73 -58.33
C ALA A 273 -7.45 -4.37 -59.35
N GLU A 274 -7.39 -3.94 -60.58
CA GLU A 274 -8.03 -4.60 -61.74
C GLU A 274 -7.15 -5.73 -62.31
N SER A 275 -5.83 -5.55 -62.21
CA SER A 275 -4.81 -6.55 -62.57
C SER A 275 -3.70 -6.55 -61.52
N ALA A 276 -3.04 -7.68 -61.35
CA ALA A 276 -1.96 -7.82 -60.39
C ALA A 276 -0.73 -7.03 -60.84
N GLY A 277 -0.33 -6.01 -60.06
CA GLY A 277 0.90 -5.23 -60.27
C GLY A 277 2.14 -5.82 -59.60
N ILE A 278 1.98 -6.85 -58.74
CA ILE A 278 3.04 -7.51 -58.00
C ILE A 278 2.95 -9.03 -58.16
N ASN A 279 4.10 -9.72 -58.16
CA ASN A 279 4.09 -11.17 -58.15
C ASN A 279 3.87 -11.77 -56.76
N ALA A 280 3.33 -13.00 -56.73
CA ALA A 280 2.99 -13.71 -55.51
C ALA A 280 4.19 -13.87 -54.53
N ASN A 281 5.40 -14.11 -55.04
CA ASN A 281 6.60 -14.31 -54.24
C ASN A 281 7.00 -13.03 -53.51
N THR A 282 6.92 -11.88 -54.17
CA THR A 282 7.23 -10.58 -53.57
C THR A 282 6.21 -10.24 -52.48
N PHE A 283 4.92 -10.45 -52.74
CA PHE A 283 3.86 -10.28 -51.75
C PHE A 283 4.08 -11.19 -50.53
N PHE A 284 4.39 -12.47 -50.79
CA PHE A 284 4.68 -13.43 -49.72
C PHE A 284 5.92 -13.05 -48.92
N ALA A 285 6.99 -12.62 -49.57
CA ALA A 285 8.23 -12.18 -48.92
C ALA A 285 7.99 -10.96 -48.02
N GLN A 286 7.22 -9.97 -48.50
CA GLN A 286 6.86 -8.79 -47.71
C GLN A 286 6.04 -9.16 -46.47
N GLY A 287 5.04 -10.04 -46.64
CA GLY A 287 4.26 -10.55 -45.51
C GLY A 287 5.12 -11.29 -44.48
N SER A 288 6.06 -12.12 -44.98
CA SER A 288 7.00 -12.84 -44.10
C SER A 288 7.92 -11.90 -43.35
N LYS A 289 8.46 -10.87 -44.03
CA LYS A 289 9.28 -9.84 -43.39
C LYS A 289 8.52 -9.08 -42.30
N THR A 290 7.26 -8.72 -42.59
CA THR A 290 6.40 -8.02 -41.61
C THR A 290 6.13 -8.91 -40.39
N ILE A 291 5.83 -10.20 -40.59
CA ILE A 291 5.64 -11.17 -39.49
C ILE A 291 6.93 -11.30 -38.68
N SER A 292 8.09 -11.48 -39.32
CA SER A 292 9.37 -11.62 -38.64
C SER A 292 9.72 -10.39 -37.77
N SER A 293 9.45 -9.18 -38.27
CA SER A 293 9.66 -7.97 -37.49
C SER A 293 8.70 -7.86 -36.31
N LEU A 294 7.46 -8.29 -36.47
CA LEU A 294 6.47 -8.32 -35.41
C LEU A 294 6.84 -9.34 -34.32
N LEU A 295 7.40 -10.48 -34.73
CA LEU A 295 7.91 -11.50 -33.79
C LEU A 295 9.19 -11.03 -33.08
N ALA A 296 10.08 -10.31 -33.77
CA ALA A 296 11.25 -9.70 -33.14
C ALA A 296 10.85 -8.65 -32.09
N LEU A 297 9.80 -7.85 -32.36
CA LEU A 297 9.23 -6.94 -31.36
C LEU A 297 8.63 -7.73 -30.20
N PHE A 298 7.92 -8.81 -30.46
CA PHE A 298 7.38 -9.72 -29.44
C PHE A 298 8.49 -10.21 -28.50
N ASP A 299 9.59 -10.72 -29.05
CA ASP A 299 10.71 -11.25 -28.26
C ASP A 299 11.33 -10.19 -27.36
N LYS A 300 11.48 -8.96 -27.86
CA LYS A 300 11.95 -7.82 -27.04
C LYS A 300 10.96 -7.42 -25.96
N MET A 301 9.67 -7.41 -26.27
CA MET A 301 8.62 -7.11 -25.29
C MET A 301 8.54 -8.21 -24.23
N GLN A 302 8.72 -9.48 -24.62
CA GLN A 302 8.77 -10.60 -23.69
C GLN A 302 9.95 -10.45 -22.71
N LEU A 303 11.15 -10.17 -23.24
CA LEU A 303 12.32 -9.91 -22.40
C LEU A 303 12.11 -8.70 -21.48
N ALA A 304 11.48 -7.64 -21.99
CA ALA A 304 11.15 -6.48 -21.18
C ALA A 304 10.18 -6.83 -20.03
N LEU A 305 9.17 -7.65 -20.32
CA LEU A 305 8.22 -8.13 -19.31
C LEU A 305 8.92 -8.96 -18.23
N GLU A 306 9.75 -9.92 -18.63
CA GLU A 306 10.53 -10.76 -17.71
C GLU A 306 11.44 -9.92 -16.80
N ASN A 307 12.14 -8.94 -17.36
CA ASN A 307 13.01 -8.04 -16.60
C ASN A 307 12.21 -7.21 -15.58
N ARG A 308 11.03 -6.74 -15.98
CA ARG A 308 10.15 -5.97 -15.08
C ARG A 308 9.60 -6.84 -13.96
N MET A 309 9.09 -8.04 -14.27
CA MET A 309 8.63 -9.02 -13.27
C MET A 309 9.74 -9.38 -12.29
N ASN A 310 10.93 -9.67 -12.77
CA ASN A 310 12.09 -9.95 -11.92
C ASN A 310 12.46 -8.75 -11.05
N SER A 311 12.39 -7.53 -11.59
CA SER A 311 12.61 -6.30 -10.85
C SER A 311 11.55 -6.08 -9.77
N GLN A 312 10.28 -6.35 -10.06
CA GLN A 312 9.18 -6.28 -9.09
C GLN A 312 9.39 -7.28 -7.94
N ILE A 313 9.72 -8.54 -8.27
CA ILE A 313 10.03 -9.58 -7.28
C ILE A 313 11.22 -9.14 -6.40
N ALA A 314 12.28 -8.64 -7.02
CA ALA A 314 13.46 -8.17 -6.31
C ALA A 314 13.15 -6.98 -5.38
N LYS A 315 12.38 -6.00 -5.87
CA LYS A 315 11.95 -4.85 -5.07
C LYS A 315 11.06 -5.26 -3.90
N ALA A 316 10.08 -6.14 -4.14
CA ALA A 316 9.21 -6.63 -3.08
C ALA A 316 9.99 -7.42 -2.02
N LYS A 317 10.92 -8.30 -2.43
CA LYS A 317 11.83 -9.02 -1.51
C LYS A 317 12.75 -8.06 -0.74
N ALA A 318 13.29 -7.04 -1.40
CA ALA A 318 14.10 -6.02 -0.74
C ALA A 318 13.27 -5.24 0.31
N THR A 319 12.02 -4.91 -0.01
CA THR A 319 11.08 -4.27 0.92
C THR A 319 10.78 -5.16 2.13
N ILE A 320 10.56 -6.47 1.92
CA ILE A 320 10.39 -7.45 3.01
C ILE A 320 11.64 -7.46 3.90
N ASN A 321 12.82 -7.57 3.30
CA ASN A 321 14.08 -7.58 4.05
C ASN A 321 14.29 -6.27 4.83
N PHE A 322 13.95 -5.14 4.22
CA PHE A 322 13.96 -3.84 4.91
C PHE A 322 13.02 -3.82 6.10
N TYR A 323 11.77 -4.33 5.95
CA TYR A 323 10.83 -4.42 7.06
C TYR A 323 11.33 -5.35 8.17
N ILE A 324 11.94 -6.50 7.80
CA ILE A 324 12.54 -7.42 8.77
C ILE A 324 13.68 -6.73 9.53
N ALA A 325 14.57 -6.04 8.84
CA ALA A 325 15.65 -5.29 9.48
C ALA A 325 15.10 -4.19 10.39
N LEU A 326 14.10 -3.45 9.92
CA LEU A 326 13.48 -2.36 10.68
C LEU A 326 12.83 -2.88 11.98
N ILE A 327 12.05 -3.98 11.91
CA ILE A 327 11.42 -4.54 13.11
C ILE A 327 12.44 -5.06 14.11
N ILE A 328 13.53 -5.68 13.62
CA ILE A 328 14.61 -6.13 14.49
C ILE A 328 15.24 -4.94 15.22
N ILE A 329 15.51 -3.84 14.52
CA ILE A 329 16.06 -2.62 15.11
C ILE A 329 15.09 -2.03 16.13
N VAL A 330 13.81 -1.92 15.77
CA VAL A 330 12.78 -1.37 16.69
C VAL A 330 12.64 -2.24 17.93
N LEU A 331 12.58 -3.57 17.76
CA LEU A 331 12.51 -4.49 18.91
C LEU A 331 13.78 -4.43 19.76
N ALA A 332 14.95 -4.35 19.15
CA ALA A 332 16.21 -4.20 19.87
C ALA A 332 16.25 -2.90 20.67
N LEU A 333 15.80 -1.78 20.08
CA LEU A 333 15.70 -0.49 20.76
C LEU A 333 14.67 -0.53 21.90
N LEU A 334 13.52 -1.18 21.68
CA LEU A 334 12.52 -1.38 22.75
C LEU A 334 13.10 -2.20 23.89
N ILE A 335 13.75 -3.32 23.60
CA ILE A 335 14.40 -4.16 24.61
C ILE A 335 15.47 -3.35 25.36
N TYR A 336 16.31 -2.63 24.62
CA TYR A 336 17.35 -1.78 25.20
C TYR A 336 16.76 -0.73 26.15
N ALA A 337 15.73 -0.01 25.69
CA ALA A 337 15.06 1.00 26.48
C ALA A 337 14.41 0.40 27.75
N TYR A 338 13.64 -0.70 27.58
CA TYR A 338 12.98 -1.36 28.72
C TYR A 338 13.97 -1.95 29.72
N VAL A 339 15.03 -2.60 29.23
CA VAL A 339 16.09 -3.13 30.10
C VAL A 339 16.80 -1.99 30.82
N GLY A 340 17.07 -0.89 30.11
CA GLY A 340 17.67 0.30 30.69
C GLY A 340 16.81 0.89 31.83
N ILE A 341 15.52 1.09 31.56
CA ILE A 341 14.56 1.60 32.57
C ILE A 341 14.44 0.62 33.73
N TYR A 342 14.29 -0.68 33.45
CA TYR A 342 14.20 -1.70 34.49
C TYR A 342 15.43 -1.71 35.40
N LEU A 343 16.63 -1.69 34.80
CA LEU A 343 17.88 -1.69 35.54
C LEU A 343 18.05 -0.39 36.34
N ALA A 344 17.76 0.77 35.77
CA ALA A 344 17.82 2.06 36.45
C ALA A 344 16.94 2.07 37.68
N ILE A 345 15.67 1.65 37.55
CA ILE A 345 14.76 1.60 38.71
C ILE A 345 15.22 0.55 39.73
N LYS A 346 15.63 -0.65 39.26
CA LYS A 346 16.08 -1.72 40.15
C LYS A 346 17.31 -1.33 40.95
N ILE A 347 18.30 -0.69 40.31
CA ILE A 347 19.52 -0.22 40.99
C ILE A 347 19.15 0.80 42.06
N ASN A 348 18.37 1.81 41.70
CA ASN A 348 17.95 2.85 42.60
C ASN A 348 17.12 2.30 43.79
N LEU A 349 16.16 1.38 43.52
CA LEU A 349 15.39 0.72 44.58
C LEU A 349 16.29 -0.11 45.52
N ASN A 350 17.26 -0.84 44.99
CA ASN A 350 18.21 -1.60 45.81
C ASN A 350 19.07 -0.68 46.71
N MET A 351 19.52 0.46 46.15
CA MET A 351 20.24 1.47 46.93
C MET A 351 19.37 2.02 48.05
N MET A 352 18.11 2.35 47.73
CA MET A 352 17.15 2.83 48.72
C MET A 352 16.91 1.81 49.85
N MET A 353 16.69 0.53 49.48
CA MET A 353 16.49 -0.56 50.44
C MET A 353 17.72 -0.75 51.34
N LYS A 354 18.92 -0.68 50.76
CA LYS A 354 20.17 -0.84 51.48
C LYS A 354 20.42 0.32 52.44
N SER A 355 20.23 1.57 51.99
CA SER A 355 20.37 2.75 52.86
C SER A 355 19.28 2.78 53.91
N ALA A 356 18.02 2.43 53.56
CA ALA A 356 16.95 2.32 54.56
C ALA A 356 17.27 1.25 55.63
N GLY A 357 17.86 0.11 55.26
CA GLY A 357 18.33 -0.91 56.18
C GLY A 357 19.36 -0.36 57.17
N ARG A 358 20.38 0.36 56.71
CA ARG A 358 21.41 1.00 57.55
C ARG A 358 20.81 2.04 58.51
N ILE A 359 19.87 2.84 57.97
CA ILE A 359 19.15 3.81 58.79
C ILE A 359 18.37 3.10 59.92
N CYS A 360 17.70 1.98 59.63
CA CYS A 360 17.00 1.16 60.61
C CYS A 360 17.95 0.54 61.65
N GLU A 361 19.20 0.22 61.28
CA GLU A 361 20.26 -0.24 62.19
C GLU A 361 20.86 0.88 63.03
N GLY A 362 20.44 2.12 62.80
CA GLY A 362 20.84 3.29 63.61
C GLY A 362 21.94 4.14 62.98
N ASP A 363 22.36 3.88 61.78
CA ASP A 363 23.34 4.70 61.05
C ASP A 363 22.67 5.97 60.48
N LEU A 364 22.62 7.01 61.28
CA LEU A 364 22.06 8.31 60.92
C LEU A 364 23.04 9.20 60.11
N ASN A 365 24.25 8.72 59.85
CA ASN A 365 25.18 9.39 58.91
C ASN A 365 24.99 8.94 57.46
N GLU A 366 24.24 7.87 57.24
CA GLU A 366 23.93 7.40 55.91
C GLU A 366 23.23 8.50 55.10
N ARG A 367 23.65 8.67 53.87
CA ARG A 367 23.03 9.56 52.88
C ARG A 367 22.68 8.76 51.67
N LEU A 368 21.42 8.83 51.30
CA LEU A 368 20.95 8.22 50.06
C LEU A 368 21.18 9.20 48.92
N GLU A 369 22.18 8.91 48.09
CA GLU A 369 22.46 9.63 46.86
C GLU A 369 22.08 8.76 45.67
N LEU A 370 21.11 9.21 44.87
CA LEU A 370 20.67 8.55 43.67
C LEU A 370 21.06 9.42 42.48
N ASP A 371 21.67 8.78 41.48
CA ASP A 371 21.97 9.44 40.19
C ASP A 371 20.77 9.32 39.24
N THR A 372 19.69 9.98 39.61
CA THR A 372 18.44 10.04 38.81
C THR A 372 17.81 11.42 38.97
N LYS A 373 16.99 11.81 37.97
CA LYS A 373 16.24 13.07 38.01
C LYS A 373 14.72 12.85 38.07
N ASP A 374 14.29 11.64 38.36
CA ASP A 374 12.90 11.22 38.46
C ASP A 374 12.39 11.31 39.93
N GLU A 375 11.20 10.77 40.14
CA GLU A 375 10.53 10.76 41.45
C GLU A 375 11.31 10.00 42.53
N LEU A 376 12.21 9.10 42.15
CA LEU A 376 13.05 8.36 43.07
C LEU A 376 14.04 9.29 43.78
N GLN A 377 14.52 10.32 43.09
CA GLN A 377 15.36 11.35 43.72
C GLN A 377 14.59 12.13 44.77
N LEU A 378 13.32 12.46 44.53
CA LEU A 378 12.47 13.12 45.51
C LEU A 378 12.29 12.26 46.78
N ILE A 379 12.13 10.93 46.57
CA ILE A 379 12.05 9.99 47.69
C ILE A 379 13.39 9.96 48.46
N ALA A 380 14.52 9.93 47.72
CA ALA A 380 15.85 9.97 48.35
C ALA A 380 16.06 11.23 49.18
N VAL A 381 15.67 12.39 48.65
CA VAL A 381 15.70 13.66 49.41
C VAL A 381 14.81 13.59 50.63
N SER A 382 13.59 13.04 50.49
CA SER A 382 12.68 12.89 51.61
C SER A 382 13.23 11.97 52.72
N ILE A 383 13.85 10.84 52.33
CA ILE A 383 14.53 9.93 53.26
C ILE A 383 15.68 10.66 53.98
N ASN A 384 16.51 11.39 53.23
CA ASN A 384 17.61 12.16 53.81
C ASN A 384 17.11 13.23 54.81
N GLU A 385 16.00 13.90 54.52
CA GLU A 385 15.39 14.85 55.44
C GLU A 385 14.82 14.16 56.70
N ILE A 386 14.24 12.94 56.55
CA ILE A 386 13.83 12.12 57.69
C ILE A 386 15.04 11.78 58.57
N VAL A 387 16.14 11.30 57.95
CA VAL A 387 17.38 10.96 58.66
C VAL A 387 17.94 12.18 59.41
N LYS A 388 17.96 13.32 58.73
CA LYS A 388 18.39 14.59 59.28
C LYS A 388 17.49 15.02 60.43
N GLY A 389 16.17 14.81 60.31
CA GLY A 389 15.21 15.05 61.40
C GLY A 389 15.45 14.13 62.60
N LEU A 390 15.64 12.83 62.34
CA LEU A 390 15.96 11.84 63.37
C LEU A 390 17.29 12.18 64.04
N SER A 391 18.34 12.51 63.31
CA SER A 391 19.64 12.90 63.84
C SER A 391 19.53 14.13 64.76
N ARG A 392 18.79 15.16 64.30
CA ARG A 392 18.52 16.34 65.17
C ARG A 392 17.76 15.95 66.40
N SER A 393 16.75 15.09 66.29
CA SER A 393 16.00 14.60 67.43
C SER A 393 16.89 13.84 68.46
N ILE A 394 17.76 12.95 67.95
CA ILE A 394 18.72 12.21 68.76
C ILE A 394 19.72 13.15 69.44
N ILE A 395 20.24 14.13 68.65
CA ILE A 395 21.14 15.17 69.25
C ILE A 395 20.41 15.96 70.28
N SER A 396 19.16 16.36 70.05
CA SER A 396 18.34 17.08 70.99
C SER A 396 18.04 16.23 72.23
N ILE A 397 17.67 14.94 72.04
CA ILE A 397 17.47 13.99 73.11
C ILE A 397 18.76 13.82 73.92
N ARG A 398 19.91 13.69 73.24
CA ARG A 398 21.21 13.59 73.91
C ARG A 398 21.55 14.86 74.69
N SER A 399 21.27 16.04 74.07
CA SER A 399 21.43 17.32 74.75
C SER A 399 20.53 17.41 76.00
N SER A 400 19.23 17.10 75.77
CA SER A 400 18.27 17.12 76.92
C SER A 400 18.60 16.04 77.95
N SER A 401 19.11 14.87 77.50
CA SER A 401 19.56 13.85 78.45
C SER A 401 20.80 14.31 79.29
N ASN A 402 21.72 15.01 78.61
CA ASN A 402 22.86 15.61 79.30
C ASN A 402 22.42 16.75 80.27
N GLU A 403 21.44 17.55 79.77
CA GLU A 403 20.85 18.57 80.60
C GLU A 403 20.12 17.96 81.82
N ILE A 404 19.36 16.87 81.56
CA ILE A 404 18.70 16.10 82.62
C ILE A 404 19.74 15.48 83.58
N ALA A 405 20.82 14.88 82.98
CA ALA A 405 21.90 14.34 83.85
C ALA A 405 22.57 15.42 84.66
N THR A 406 22.82 16.59 84.05
CA THR A 406 23.36 17.76 84.72
C THR A 406 22.36 18.31 85.78
N ALA A 407 21.09 18.38 85.38
CA ALA A 407 20.02 18.77 86.24
C ALA A 407 19.82 17.77 87.39
N ALA A 408 19.90 16.44 87.09
CA ALA A 408 19.84 15.40 88.10
C ALA A 408 21.01 15.51 89.11
N GLN A 409 22.19 15.86 88.62
CA GLN A 409 23.37 16.10 89.46
C GLN A 409 23.25 17.39 90.30
N GLN A 410 22.64 18.41 89.63
CA GLN A 410 22.26 19.63 90.38
C GLN A 410 21.13 19.38 91.36
N VAL A 411 20.12 18.55 90.98
CA VAL A 411 19.05 18.16 91.92
C VAL A 411 19.60 17.31 93.08
N ALA A 412 20.54 16.37 92.77
CA ALA A 412 21.21 15.60 93.81
C ALA A 412 22.02 16.54 94.78
N SER A 413 22.72 17.52 94.17
CA SER A 413 23.41 18.57 94.98
C SER A 413 22.44 19.52 95.67
N GLY A 414 21.33 19.87 94.91
CA GLY A 414 20.27 20.73 95.45
C GLY A 414 19.36 20.03 96.46
N SER A 415 19.19 18.68 96.40
CA SER A 415 18.46 17.91 97.41
C SER A 415 19.12 17.96 98.75
N GLY A 416 20.47 18.07 98.77
CA GLY A 416 21.21 18.36 99.97
C GLY A 416 20.91 19.78 100.60
N GLN A 417 20.70 20.74 99.64
CA GLN A 417 20.27 22.10 100.03
C GLN A 417 18.76 22.22 100.29
N ALA A 418 17.95 21.40 99.56
CA ALA A 418 16.49 21.39 99.67
C ALA A 418 16.03 20.76 100.99
N ALA A 419 16.83 19.86 101.61
CA ALA A 419 16.55 19.37 102.95
C ALA A 419 16.60 20.53 104.00
N GLN A 420 17.33 21.61 103.68
CA GLN A 420 17.31 22.84 104.45
C GLN A 420 16.26 23.88 104.02
N GLY A 421 15.79 23.76 102.74
CA GLY A 421 14.84 24.72 102.20
C GLY A 421 13.37 24.27 102.22
N MET A 422 13.06 22.98 102.60
CA MET A 422 11.68 22.45 102.65
C MET A 422 10.71 23.20 103.60
N ALA A 423 11.21 24.02 104.48
CA ALA A 423 10.36 24.90 105.32
C ALA A 423 9.85 26.14 104.51
N ALA A 424 10.53 26.53 103.41
CA ALA A 424 10.11 27.66 102.57
C ALA A 424 9.20 27.26 101.41
N GLN A 425 9.20 25.98 101.04
CA GLN A 425 8.57 25.50 99.80
C GLN A 425 7.06 25.18 99.87
N SER A 426 6.46 25.21 101.03
CA SER A 426 5.01 25.07 101.23
C SER A 426 4.21 26.23 100.55
N ASN A 427 4.84 27.38 100.36
CA ASN A 427 4.21 28.53 99.73
C ASN A 427 4.33 28.50 98.16
N GLU A 428 5.39 27.83 97.63
CA GLU A 428 5.56 27.78 96.14
C GLU A 428 4.75 26.68 95.48
N LEU A 429 4.32 25.64 96.20
CA LEU A 429 3.48 24.57 95.68
C LEU A 429 2.10 25.05 95.18
N THR A 430 1.60 26.13 95.78
CA THR A 430 0.32 26.72 95.37
C THR A 430 0.42 27.44 93.99
N GLN A 431 1.63 27.93 93.65
CA GLN A 431 1.86 28.64 92.39
C GLN A 431 2.08 27.67 91.20
N SER A 432 2.68 26.52 91.51
CA SER A 432 2.90 25.47 90.47
C SER A 432 1.60 24.81 90.01
N SER A 433 0.59 24.70 90.88
CA SER A 433 -0.73 24.15 90.53
C SER A 433 -1.46 25.00 89.46
N THR A 434 -1.26 26.31 89.47
CA THR A 434 -1.88 27.22 88.50
C THR A 434 -1.24 27.10 87.10
N ALA A 435 0.09 26.84 87.02
CA ALA A 435 0.81 26.70 85.74
C ALA A 435 0.45 25.40 85.03
N ILE A 436 0.18 24.30 85.75
CA ILE A 436 -0.23 23.02 85.17
C ILE A 436 -1.61 23.11 84.52
N THR A 437 -2.49 23.92 85.11
CA THR A 437 -3.85 24.10 84.49
C THR A 437 -3.79 24.88 83.17
N GLN A 438 -2.84 25.79 83.01
CA GLN A 438 -2.63 26.54 81.80
C GLN A 438 -2.00 25.67 80.67
N MET A 439 -1.08 24.75 81.02
CA MET A 439 -0.45 23.86 80.08
C MET A 439 -1.42 22.83 79.50
N SER A 440 -2.39 22.34 80.26
CA SER A 440 -3.47 21.45 79.77
C SER A 440 -4.35 22.14 78.77
N ALA A 441 -4.57 23.45 78.88
CA ALA A 441 -5.36 24.18 77.86
C ALA A 441 -4.63 24.28 76.51
N SER A 442 -3.29 24.53 76.56
CA SER A 442 -2.49 24.66 75.33
C SER A 442 -2.32 23.32 74.57
N ILE A 443 -2.26 22.17 75.26
CA ILE A 443 -2.19 20.85 74.64
C ILE A 443 -3.48 20.53 73.90
N ASN A 444 -4.64 20.91 74.45
CA ASN A 444 -5.91 20.73 73.79
C ASN A 444 -6.01 21.59 72.52
N GLU A 445 -5.44 22.78 72.52
CA GLU A 445 -5.47 23.65 71.30
C GLU A 445 -4.59 23.11 70.19
N VAL A 446 -3.43 22.52 70.48
CA VAL A 446 -2.55 21.87 69.52
C VAL A 446 -3.23 20.62 68.89
N ALA A 447 -3.92 19.81 69.71
CA ALA A 447 -4.64 18.63 69.26
C ALA A 447 -5.77 19.01 68.24
N GLN A 448 -6.49 20.08 68.55
CA GLN A 448 -7.58 20.57 67.76
C GLN A 448 -7.09 21.12 66.38
N ASN A 449 -5.96 21.83 66.38
CA ASN A 449 -5.36 22.35 65.13
C ASN A 449 -4.78 21.24 64.27
N THR A 450 -4.30 20.15 64.91
CA THR A 450 -3.79 18.98 64.13
C THR A 450 -4.93 18.22 63.42
N GLU A 451 -6.08 18.11 64.10
CA GLU A 451 -7.26 17.48 63.55
C GLU A 451 -7.85 18.28 62.35
N GLN A 452 -7.85 19.62 62.51
CA GLN A 452 -8.28 20.49 61.41
C GLN A 452 -7.34 20.42 60.21
N GLY A 453 -6.04 20.27 60.44
CA GLY A 453 -5.06 20.08 59.34
C GLY A 453 -5.27 18.78 58.57
N SER A 454 -5.62 17.70 59.30
CA SER A 454 -5.92 16.40 58.68
C SER A 454 -7.15 16.46 57.79
N VAL A 455 -8.22 17.09 58.26
CA VAL A 455 -9.48 17.25 57.48
C VAL A 455 -9.25 18.10 56.24
N ALA A 456 -8.44 19.17 56.34
CA ALA A 456 -8.14 20.02 55.19
C ALA A 456 -7.30 19.29 54.13
N ALA A 457 -6.37 18.43 54.56
CA ALA A 457 -5.57 17.60 53.62
C ALA A 457 -6.44 16.56 52.89
N GLU A 458 -7.37 15.91 53.59
CA GLU A 458 -8.29 14.94 53.02
C GLU A 458 -9.26 15.58 52.01
N GLN A 459 -9.68 16.81 52.30
CA GLN A 459 -10.53 17.58 51.40
C GLN A 459 -9.76 17.98 50.13
N ALA A 460 -8.51 18.44 50.26
CA ALA A 460 -7.67 18.80 49.12
C ALA A 460 -7.40 17.59 48.23
N ASN A 461 -7.16 16.41 48.81
CA ASN A 461 -7.01 15.16 48.10
C ASN A 461 -8.27 14.81 47.29
N SER A 462 -9.43 14.91 47.91
CA SER A 462 -10.72 14.63 47.25
C SER A 462 -11.03 15.60 46.11
N GLU A 463 -10.65 16.87 46.24
CA GLU A 463 -10.81 17.85 45.18
C GLU A 463 -9.86 17.60 43.99
N ALA A 464 -8.62 17.15 44.31
CA ALA A 464 -7.66 16.78 43.26
C ALA A 464 -8.12 15.54 42.48
N GLU A 465 -8.63 14.50 43.14
CA GLU A 465 -9.21 13.31 42.49
C GLU A 465 -10.43 13.67 41.62
N ASN A 466 -11.26 14.60 42.07
CA ASN A 466 -12.40 15.08 41.28
C ASN A 466 -11.92 15.87 40.03
N GLY A 467 -10.88 16.67 40.22
CA GLY A 467 -10.26 17.41 39.10
C GLY A 467 -9.69 16.48 38.05
N GLU A 468 -8.98 15.42 38.50
CA GLU A 468 -8.43 14.39 37.58
C GLU A 468 -9.52 13.73 36.70
N LYS A 469 -10.66 13.43 37.34
CA LYS A 469 -11.79 12.85 36.61
C LYS A 469 -12.33 13.78 35.51
N VAL A 470 -12.47 15.08 35.82
CA VAL A 470 -12.92 16.09 34.84
C VAL A 470 -11.90 16.22 33.68
N VAL A 471 -10.61 16.19 34.00
CA VAL A 471 -9.57 16.22 32.97
C VAL A 471 -9.66 15.01 32.07
N GLN A 472 -9.89 13.82 32.62
CA GLN A 472 -10.03 12.59 31.86
C GLN A 472 -11.27 12.59 30.95
N GLU A 473 -12.39 13.08 31.46
CA GLU A 473 -13.60 13.26 30.64
C GLU A 473 -13.35 14.24 29.47
N THR A 474 -12.57 15.29 29.74
CA THR A 474 -12.17 16.27 28.71
C THR A 474 -11.31 15.62 27.62
N ILE A 475 -10.35 14.79 28.01
CA ILE A 475 -9.50 14.07 27.04
C ILE A 475 -10.36 13.16 26.14
N ILE A 476 -11.33 12.45 26.71
CA ILE A 476 -12.24 11.58 25.95
C ILE A 476 -13.05 12.40 24.94
N ALA A 477 -13.57 13.55 25.41
CA ALA A 477 -14.35 14.43 24.53
C ALA A 477 -13.52 14.98 23.36
N ILE A 478 -12.26 15.38 23.63
CA ILE A 478 -11.37 15.90 22.60
C ILE A 478 -10.97 14.79 21.62
N ASN A 479 -10.71 13.57 22.10
CA ASN A 479 -10.43 12.43 21.22
C ASN A 479 -11.61 12.11 20.31
N THR A 480 -12.82 12.14 20.87
CA THR A 480 -14.04 11.98 20.06
C THR A 480 -14.18 13.08 19.00
N LEU A 481 -13.81 14.32 19.37
CA LEU A 481 -13.77 15.42 18.43
C LEU A 481 -12.75 15.18 17.31
N ALA A 482 -11.56 14.70 17.67
CA ALA A 482 -10.51 14.38 16.70
C ALA A 482 -10.96 13.29 15.71
N ASP A 483 -11.66 12.27 16.21
CA ASP A 483 -12.23 11.22 15.35
C ASP A 483 -13.29 11.78 14.39
N ASN A 484 -14.15 12.67 14.88
CA ASN A 484 -15.14 13.33 14.02
C ASN A 484 -14.46 14.20 12.95
N ILE A 485 -13.38 14.90 13.31
CA ILE A 485 -12.58 15.68 12.35
C ILE A 485 -11.96 14.76 11.29
N ASN A 486 -11.43 13.60 11.69
CA ASN A 486 -10.89 12.61 10.76
C ASN A 486 -11.96 12.08 9.79
N GLN A 487 -13.13 11.77 10.29
CA GLN A 487 -14.24 11.33 9.43
C GLN A 487 -14.67 12.43 8.44
N ALA A 488 -14.73 13.67 8.92
CA ALA A 488 -15.07 14.80 8.07
C ALA A 488 -13.99 15.04 7.00
N ALA A 489 -12.70 14.89 7.37
CA ALA A 489 -11.58 14.98 6.43
C ALA A 489 -11.64 13.89 5.35
N ALA A 490 -11.97 12.65 5.73
CA ALA A 490 -12.17 11.56 4.78
C ALA A 490 -13.34 11.83 3.81
N GLY A 491 -14.43 12.38 4.36
CA GLY A 491 -15.57 12.80 3.55
C GLY A 491 -15.21 13.93 2.56
N THR A 492 -14.36 14.84 3.00
CA THR A 492 -13.86 15.95 2.17
C THR A 492 -12.98 15.45 1.03
N GLU A 493 -12.11 14.45 1.28
CA GLU A 493 -11.32 13.86 0.21
C GLU A 493 -12.18 13.11 -0.81
N THR A 494 -13.19 12.37 -0.34
CA THR A 494 -14.16 11.75 -1.24
C THR A 494 -14.90 12.79 -2.09
N LEU A 495 -15.24 13.94 -1.48
CA LEU A 495 -15.90 15.02 -2.20
C LEU A 495 -14.98 15.63 -3.28
N LYS A 496 -13.69 15.72 -2.98
CA LYS A 496 -12.66 16.17 -3.92
C LYS A 496 -12.53 15.23 -5.12
N GLU A 497 -12.48 13.91 -4.84
CA GLU A 497 -12.44 12.90 -5.90
C GLU A 497 -13.68 12.96 -6.80
N ASN A 498 -14.85 13.09 -6.17
CA ASN A 498 -16.09 13.23 -6.92
C ASN A 498 -16.11 14.51 -7.76
N SER A 499 -15.63 15.61 -7.20
CA SER A 499 -15.51 16.88 -7.92
C SER A 499 -14.55 16.79 -9.12
N ASN A 500 -13.40 16.10 -8.94
CA ASN A 500 -12.48 15.81 -10.03
C ASN A 500 -13.12 14.94 -11.12
N SER A 501 -13.92 13.96 -10.69
CA SER A 501 -14.64 13.10 -11.63
C SER A 501 -15.66 13.88 -12.46
N ILE A 502 -16.32 14.84 -11.84
CA ILE A 502 -17.25 15.74 -12.55
C ILE A 502 -16.48 16.58 -13.57
N THR A 503 -15.30 17.10 -13.21
CA THR A 503 -14.44 17.86 -14.13
C THR A 503 -14.15 17.04 -15.39
N ASN A 504 -13.74 15.78 -15.22
CA ASN A 504 -13.47 14.90 -16.35
C ASN A 504 -14.70 14.67 -17.25
N ILE A 505 -15.88 14.55 -16.61
CA ILE A 505 -17.14 14.39 -17.36
C ILE A 505 -17.44 15.67 -18.15
N LEU A 506 -17.22 16.84 -17.54
CA LEU A 506 -17.46 18.13 -18.19
C LEU A 506 -16.54 18.31 -19.41
N ASP A 507 -15.27 17.88 -19.31
CA ASP A 507 -14.35 17.92 -20.44
C ASP A 507 -14.84 17.05 -21.61
N VAL A 508 -15.38 15.87 -21.29
CA VAL A 508 -15.99 15.01 -22.30
C VAL A 508 -17.22 15.67 -22.94
N ILE A 509 -18.10 16.24 -22.10
CA ILE A 509 -19.31 16.93 -22.59
C ILE A 509 -18.93 18.12 -23.46
N ARG A 510 -17.93 18.89 -23.05
CA ARG A 510 -17.40 20.02 -23.82
C ARG A 510 -16.85 19.53 -25.17
N GLY A 511 -16.06 18.44 -25.16
CA GLY A 511 -15.54 17.84 -26.39
C GLY A 511 -16.66 17.38 -27.33
N ILE A 512 -17.72 16.80 -26.76
CA ILE A 512 -18.90 16.41 -27.56
C ILE A 512 -19.62 17.65 -28.12
N ALA A 513 -19.74 18.71 -27.31
CA ALA A 513 -20.36 19.96 -27.75
C ALA A 513 -19.53 20.63 -28.85
N ASP A 514 -18.19 20.63 -28.73
CA ASP A 514 -17.28 21.13 -29.76
C ASP A 514 -17.44 20.35 -31.06
N GLN A 515 -17.44 19.00 -30.96
CA GLN A 515 -17.64 18.14 -32.13
C GLN A 515 -19.02 18.37 -32.75
N THR A 516 -20.05 18.50 -31.92
CA THR A 516 -21.42 18.76 -32.37
C THR A 516 -21.53 20.10 -33.07
N ASN A 517 -20.87 21.13 -32.53
CA ASN A 517 -20.79 22.46 -33.13
C ASN A 517 -20.08 22.43 -34.49
N LEU A 518 -18.98 21.69 -34.59
CA LEU A 518 -18.25 21.51 -35.86
C LEU A 518 -19.08 20.69 -36.88
N LEU A 519 -19.76 19.64 -36.41
CA LEU A 519 -20.66 18.86 -37.28
C LEU A 519 -21.83 19.72 -37.79
N ALA A 520 -22.39 20.51 -36.88
CA ALA A 520 -23.47 21.44 -37.23
C ALA A 520 -23.00 22.54 -38.20
N LEU A 521 -21.78 23.07 -37.98
CA LEU A 521 -21.19 24.04 -38.88
C LEU A 521 -20.97 23.42 -40.29
N ASN A 522 -20.42 22.22 -40.31
CA ASN A 522 -20.22 21.51 -41.57
C ASN A 522 -21.56 21.21 -42.28
N ALA A 523 -22.58 20.84 -41.48
CA ALA A 523 -23.92 20.62 -41.98
C ALA A 523 -24.56 21.93 -42.50
N ALA A 524 -24.36 23.04 -41.79
CA ALA A 524 -24.82 24.35 -42.23
C ALA A 524 -24.15 24.82 -43.54
N ILE A 525 -22.82 24.58 -43.62
CA ILE A 525 -22.06 24.90 -44.83
C ILE A 525 -22.57 24.06 -46.02
N GLU A 526 -22.80 22.78 -45.83
CA GLU A 526 -23.26 21.90 -46.91
C GLU A 526 -24.74 22.16 -47.24
N ALA A 527 -25.54 22.52 -46.24
CA ALA A 527 -26.91 22.98 -46.44
C ALA A 527 -26.96 24.30 -47.22
N ALA A 528 -26.05 25.24 -46.92
CA ALA A 528 -25.93 26.51 -47.68
C ALA A 528 -25.46 26.23 -49.12
N ARG A 529 -24.60 25.21 -49.30
CA ARG A 529 -24.09 24.80 -50.61
C ARG A 529 -25.14 24.14 -51.49
N ALA A 530 -26.15 23.52 -50.84
CA ALA A 530 -27.31 22.92 -51.53
C ALA A 530 -28.38 23.94 -51.95
N GLY A 531 -28.21 25.23 -51.64
CA GLY A 531 -29.08 26.30 -52.06
C GLY A 531 -30.49 26.16 -51.48
N GLU A 532 -31.52 26.47 -52.26
CA GLU A 532 -32.92 26.45 -51.81
C GLU A 532 -33.39 25.07 -51.32
N GLN A 533 -32.77 23.98 -51.74
CA GLN A 533 -33.10 22.63 -51.27
C GLN A 533 -32.49 22.33 -49.87
N GLY A 534 -31.51 23.11 -49.49
CA GLY A 534 -30.88 22.97 -48.19
C GLY A 534 -31.49 23.76 -47.03
N ARG A 535 -32.43 24.67 -47.30
CA ARG A 535 -32.96 25.59 -46.30
C ARG A 535 -33.48 24.93 -45.02
N GLY A 536 -34.18 23.84 -45.12
CA GLY A 536 -34.67 23.10 -43.95
C GLY A 536 -33.50 22.49 -43.13
N PHE A 537 -32.49 21.98 -43.83
CA PHE A 537 -31.29 21.46 -43.16
C PHE A 537 -30.42 22.57 -42.55
N ALA A 538 -30.36 23.76 -43.17
CA ALA A 538 -29.65 24.89 -42.65
C ALA A 538 -30.24 25.35 -41.32
N VAL A 539 -31.57 25.41 -41.22
CA VAL A 539 -32.22 25.80 -39.95
C VAL A 539 -31.94 24.78 -38.85
N VAL A 540 -32.01 23.49 -39.17
CA VAL A 540 -31.72 22.44 -38.20
C VAL A 540 -30.23 22.49 -37.79
N ALA A 541 -29.33 22.69 -38.73
CA ALA A 541 -27.92 22.82 -38.46
C ALA A 541 -27.59 24.03 -37.56
N ASP A 542 -28.19 25.19 -37.83
CA ASP A 542 -28.03 26.37 -36.96
C ASP A 542 -28.66 26.18 -35.57
N GLU A 543 -29.77 25.46 -35.47
CA GLU A 543 -30.37 25.12 -34.16
C GLU A 543 -29.48 24.17 -33.38
N VAL A 544 -28.92 23.15 -34.06
CA VAL A 544 -27.96 22.23 -33.45
C VAL A 544 -26.69 22.99 -33.05
N ARG A 545 -26.23 23.91 -33.88
CA ARG A 545 -25.07 24.76 -33.60
C ARG A 545 -25.30 25.65 -32.38
N THR A 546 -26.47 26.24 -32.32
CA THR A 546 -26.90 27.11 -31.20
C THR A 546 -26.98 26.28 -29.90
N LEU A 547 -27.55 25.08 -30.00
CA LEU A 547 -27.67 24.17 -28.87
C LEU A 547 -26.29 23.68 -28.39
N ALA A 548 -25.39 23.37 -29.33
CA ALA A 548 -24.02 23.00 -29.01
C ALA A 548 -23.27 24.16 -28.30
N GLY A 549 -23.41 25.37 -28.82
CA GLY A 549 -22.83 26.56 -28.16
C GLY A 549 -23.44 26.83 -26.76
N ARG A 550 -24.75 26.62 -26.58
CA ARG A 550 -25.37 26.69 -25.24
C ARG A 550 -24.84 25.62 -24.33
N THR A 551 -24.67 24.41 -24.83
CA THR A 551 -24.12 23.31 -24.04
C THR A 551 -22.68 23.63 -23.62
N GLN A 552 -21.87 24.17 -24.53
CA GLN A 552 -20.50 24.61 -24.27
C GLN A 552 -20.46 25.71 -23.18
N ASN A 553 -21.31 26.73 -23.29
CA ASN A 553 -21.39 27.76 -22.27
C ASN A 553 -21.81 27.20 -20.90
N SER A 554 -22.83 26.34 -20.90
CA SER A 554 -23.27 25.68 -19.66
C SER A 554 -22.18 24.83 -19.03
N THR A 555 -21.37 24.12 -19.84
CA THR A 555 -20.24 23.35 -19.30
C THR A 555 -19.17 24.26 -18.70
N VAL A 556 -18.92 25.43 -19.31
CA VAL A 556 -18.00 26.43 -18.74
C VAL A 556 -18.51 26.97 -17.40
N GLU A 557 -19.82 27.30 -17.32
CA GLU A 557 -20.40 27.75 -16.06
C GLU A 557 -20.34 26.68 -14.97
N ILE A 558 -20.62 25.43 -15.32
CA ILE A 558 -20.52 24.32 -14.38
C ILE A 558 -19.04 24.10 -14.00
N GLN A 559 -18.11 24.23 -14.95
CA GLN A 559 -16.68 24.12 -14.68
C GLN A 559 -16.23 25.15 -13.63
N GLN A 560 -16.66 26.39 -13.79
CA GLN A 560 -16.38 27.44 -12.80
C GLN A 560 -16.97 27.12 -11.42
N MET A 561 -18.20 26.59 -11.40
CA MET A 561 -18.80 26.15 -10.13
C MET A 561 -18.01 25.02 -9.49
N ILE A 562 -17.54 24.07 -10.28
CA ILE A 562 -16.71 22.96 -9.78
C ILE A 562 -15.38 23.46 -9.25
N GLU A 563 -14.73 24.41 -9.92
CA GLU A 563 -13.50 25.05 -9.44
C GLU A 563 -13.72 25.76 -8.09
N LEU A 564 -14.84 26.48 -7.94
CA LEU A 564 -15.20 27.07 -6.66
C LEU A 564 -15.44 26.02 -5.57
N ILE A 565 -16.08 24.91 -5.92
CA ILE A 565 -16.29 23.79 -5.00
C ILE A 565 -14.93 23.19 -4.61
N GLN A 566 -14.04 22.96 -5.57
CA GLN A 566 -12.70 22.42 -5.32
C GLN A 566 -11.87 23.34 -4.42
N SER A 567 -11.96 24.65 -4.65
CA SER A 567 -11.31 25.64 -3.79
C SER A 567 -11.86 25.59 -2.37
N GLY A 568 -13.20 25.56 -2.24
CA GLY A 568 -13.84 25.44 -0.94
C GLY A 568 -13.51 24.12 -0.22
N ILE A 569 -13.42 23.03 -0.95
CA ILE A 569 -12.97 21.73 -0.42
C ILE A 569 -11.53 21.85 0.12
N GLY A 570 -10.65 22.55 -0.62
CA GLY A 570 -9.29 22.84 -0.17
C GLY A 570 -9.25 23.58 1.17
N GLU A 571 -10.03 24.66 1.27
CA GLU A 571 -10.11 25.44 2.50
C GLU A 571 -10.67 24.62 3.69
N VAL A 572 -11.66 23.78 3.42
CA VAL A 572 -12.20 22.86 4.44
C VAL A 572 -11.17 21.82 4.85
N ALA A 573 -10.42 21.27 3.90
CA ALA A 573 -9.35 20.31 4.20
C ALA A 573 -8.25 20.94 5.09
N ASP A 574 -7.83 22.15 4.75
CA ASP A 574 -6.83 22.89 5.55
C ASP A 574 -7.36 23.22 6.95
N ALA A 575 -8.63 23.63 7.04
CA ALA A 575 -9.27 23.87 8.33
C ALA A 575 -9.36 22.58 9.17
N MET A 576 -9.61 21.42 8.55
CA MET A 576 -9.61 20.13 9.22
C MET A 576 -8.22 19.75 9.75
N ILE A 577 -7.17 19.94 8.95
CA ILE A 577 -5.78 19.72 9.36
C ILE A 577 -5.42 20.61 10.57
N SER A 578 -5.79 21.89 10.48
CA SER A 578 -5.58 22.83 11.58
C SER A 578 -6.34 22.42 12.84
N SER A 579 -7.61 22.04 12.69
CA SER A 579 -8.46 21.59 13.79
C SER A 579 -7.93 20.32 14.44
N GLN A 580 -7.40 19.39 13.65
CA GLN A 580 -6.77 18.17 14.15
C GLN A 580 -5.52 18.49 14.99
N SER A 581 -4.71 19.45 14.53
CA SER A 581 -3.55 19.92 15.28
C SER A 581 -3.96 20.55 16.62
N HIS A 582 -5.02 21.37 16.60
CA HIS A 582 -5.56 21.97 17.83
C HIS A 582 -6.11 20.92 18.79
N ALA A 583 -6.83 19.93 18.30
CA ALA A 583 -7.33 18.83 19.13
C ALA A 583 -6.16 18.06 19.78
N LYS A 584 -5.11 17.77 19.02
CA LYS A 584 -3.92 17.10 19.52
C LYS A 584 -3.24 17.90 20.64
N ASN A 585 -3.02 19.19 20.43
CA ASN A 585 -2.41 20.06 21.43
C ASN A 585 -3.29 20.17 22.70
N ALA A 586 -4.62 20.19 22.51
CA ALA A 586 -5.54 20.25 23.64
C ALA A 586 -5.51 18.96 24.48
N VAL A 587 -5.34 17.79 23.85
CA VAL A 587 -5.10 16.53 24.60
C VAL A 587 -3.81 16.62 25.40
N GLU A 588 -2.72 17.11 24.79
CA GLU A 588 -1.43 17.23 25.46
C GLU A 588 -1.50 18.16 26.68
N HIS A 589 -2.15 19.32 26.53
CA HIS A 589 -2.36 20.25 27.65
C HIS A 589 -3.27 19.67 28.75
N SER A 590 -4.30 18.94 28.35
CA SER A 590 -5.17 18.25 29.32
C SER A 590 -4.40 17.17 30.08
N GLN A 591 -3.56 16.42 29.38
CA GLN A 591 -2.70 15.40 29.98
C GLN A 591 -1.71 16.01 31.01
N GLN A 592 -1.12 17.18 30.65
CA GLN A 592 -0.27 17.91 31.60
C GLN A 592 -1.04 18.36 32.84
N SER A 593 -2.27 18.84 32.67
CA SER A 593 -3.13 19.23 33.78
C SER A 593 -3.47 18.05 34.69
N GLY A 594 -3.76 16.88 34.09
CA GLY A 594 -3.96 15.65 34.85
C GLY A 594 -2.73 15.25 35.67
N ASN A 595 -1.55 15.32 35.06
CA ASN A 595 -0.29 15.00 35.76
C ASN A 595 -0.01 15.94 36.97
N VAL A 596 -0.40 17.20 36.82
CA VAL A 596 -0.30 18.17 37.96
C VAL A 596 -1.25 17.77 39.08
N LEU A 597 -2.49 17.39 38.77
CA LEU A 597 -3.46 16.97 39.80
C LEU A 597 -3.02 15.67 40.47
N THR A 598 -2.49 14.72 39.73
CA THR A 598 -1.88 13.49 40.29
C THR A 598 -0.70 13.78 41.23
N SER A 599 0.00 14.90 41.03
CA SER A 599 1.09 15.30 41.95
C SER A 599 0.61 15.94 43.25
N ILE A 600 -0.67 16.27 43.37
CA ILE A 600 -1.30 16.83 44.59
C ILE A 600 -1.88 15.72 45.45
N THR A 601 -2.32 14.63 44.82
CA THR A 601 -2.83 13.41 45.51
C THR A 601 -1.68 12.46 45.87
#